data_806c1e691d91e555976dab3f5502bdb9
#
_entry.id   806c1e691d91e555976dab3f5502bdb9
#
_cell.length_a   1.000
_cell.length_b   1.000
_cell.length_c   1.000
_cell.angle_alpha   90.00
_cell.angle_beta   90.00
_cell.angle_gamma   90.00
#
_symmetry.space_group_name_H-M   'P 1'
#
loop_
_entity.id
_entity.type
_entity.pdbx_description
1 polymer ?
#
loop_
_entity_poly.entity_id
_entity_poly.type
_entity_poly.pdbx_seq_one_letter_code
_entity_poly.pdbx_strand_id
1 'polypeptide(L)'
;MLGVDENGVGPRLGPMIVTSVLVRTDARGAKTMCAPARGKLAERAGDSKALVAFADAALGEAWARAIVARQGSAPTTQRELMRALFLDDEAELTRPCPSHHDDLCFSDRHEALTADAALVRECTRDLERLAARGADVRRARVAVSCARRLNDAAALGRSRFDVDLEHMERLVLAARRDADAEVLALCGKVGGIDFYSGRFMHLSSYLVSTIEEGRAASAYQIPGVGRVAFTRDADAHHLVVGLASLVGKWVRDALMRRVTGWFRELDPDVPDVSGYHDPATARFVDATRLVRRARKVDDACFERRCAEPRVTSEKQKPKRPARPDGAPPRPSR
;
A
#
# COMPACT_ATOMS: atom_id res chain seq x y z
N MET A 1 7.10 -9.41 -14.42
CA MET A 1 5.78 -9.33 -13.75
C MET A 1 5.92 -8.57 -12.44
N LEU A 2 4.92 -7.80 -12.05
CA LEU A 2 4.91 -7.03 -10.81
C LEU A 2 3.58 -7.26 -10.08
N GLY A 3 3.63 -7.56 -8.78
CA GLY A 3 2.47 -7.50 -7.90
C GLY A 3 2.53 -6.23 -7.07
N VAL A 4 1.43 -5.52 -6.91
CA VAL A 4 1.34 -4.28 -6.11
C VAL A 4 0.13 -4.34 -5.20
N ASP A 5 0.32 -4.03 -3.93
CA ASP A 5 -0.77 -3.99 -2.95
C ASP A 5 -0.62 -2.83 -1.97
N GLU A 6 -1.74 -2.39 -1.40
CA GLU A 6 -1.78 -1.34 -0.41
C GLU A 6 -2.08 -1.88 1.00
N ASN A 7 -1.50 -1.25 2.02
CA ASN A 7 -1.81 -1.54 3.41
C ASN A 7 -2.04 -0.23 4.17
N GLY A 8 -3.23 -0.08 4.69
CA GLY A 8 -3.53 1.02 5.58
C GLY A 8 -4.04 2.31 4.93
N VAL A 9 -4.87 2.26 3.90
CA VAL A 9 -5.61 3.42 3.39
C VAL A 9 -6.62 3.92 4.42
N GLY A 10 -7.36 3.00 5.07
CA GLY A 10 -8.45 3.31 5.99
C GLY A 10 -8.09 3.84 7.38
N PRO A 11 -6.97 3.49 8.03
CA PRO A 11 -6.67 3.84 9.42
C PRO A 11 -6.72 5.33 9.74
N ARG A 12 -6.96 5.62 11.02
CA ARG A 12 -6.90 6.93 11.66
C ARG A 12 -5.46 7.37 11.93
N LEU A 13 -4.58 6.42 12.32
CA LEU A 13 -3.18 6.67 12.69
C LEU A 13 -2.21 5.86 11.84
N GLY A 14 -0.95 6.27 11.88
CA GLY A 14 0.17 5.58 11.27
C GLY A 14 0.29 5.77 9.75
N PRO A 15 1.27 5.15 9.09
CA PRO A 15 1.51 5.34 7.66
C PRO A 15 0.55 4.54 6.78
N MET A 16 0.39 4.99 5.54
CA MET A 16 -0.11 4.22 4.41
C MET A 16 1.09 3.65 3.65
N ILE A 17 1.02 2.40 3.30
CA ILE A 17 2.09 1.64 2.64
C ILE A 17 1.57 1.10 1.32
N VAL A 18 2.33 1.29 0.24
CA VAL A 18 2.12 0.58 -1.03
C VAL A 18 3.37 -0.22 -1.33
N THR A 19 3.20 -1.50 -1.57
CA THR A 19 4.32 -2.45 -1.74
C THR A 19 4.26 -3.11 -3.10
N SER A 20 5.41 -3.31 -3.71
CA SER A 20 5.53 -4.08 -4.95
C SER A 20 6.52 -5.24 -4.80
N VAL A 21 6.25 -6.33 -5.52
CA VAL A 21 7.16 -7.47 -5.69
C VAL A 21 7.40 -7.70 -7.18
N LEU A 22 8.65 -7.54 -7.61
CA LEU A 22 9.10 -7.75 -8.98
C LEU A 22 9.58 -9.20 -9.17
N VAL A 23 9.05 -9.86 -10.19
CA VAL A 23 9.34 -11.26 -10.52
C VAL A 23 9.73 -11.37 -11.99
N ARG A 24 10.86 -11.97 -12.28
CA ARG A 24 11.22 -12.41 -13.62
C ARG A 24 10.55 -13.75 -13.89
N THR A 25 9.75 -13.85 -14.96
CA THR A 25 8.96 -15.06 -15.23
C THR A 25 9.11 -15.51 -16.68
N ASP A 26 9.09 -16.83 -16.89
CA ASP A 26 8.64 -17.45 -18.13
C ASP A 26 7.10 -17.61 -18.13
N ALA A 27 6.52 -18.21 -19.16
CA ALA A 27 5.08 -18.42 -19.27
C ALA A 27 4.51 -19.31 -18.15
N ARG A 28 5.27 -20.29 -17.68
CA ARG A 28 4.87 -21.21 -16.57
C ARG A 28 4.92 -20.47 -15.24
N GLY A 29 5.99 -19.70 -14.99
CA GLY A 29 6.13 -18.89 -13.81
C GLY A 29 5.06 -17.80 -13.73
N ALA A 30 4.75 -17.14 -14.84
CA ALA A 30 3.70 -16.13 -14.92
C ALA A 30 2.34 -16.74 -14.53
N LYS A 31 1.99 -17.93 -15.04
CA LYS A 31 0.77 -18.64 -14.66
C LYS A 31 0.73 -18.96 -13.16
N THR A 32 1.87 -19.33 -12.57
CA THR A 32 1.98 -19.60 -11.12
C THR A 32 1.75 -18.33 -10.31
N MET A 33 2.36 -17.21 -10.70
CA MET A 33 2.27 -15.94 -9.97
C MET A 33 0.91 -15.25 -10.14
N CYS A 34 0.18 -15.53 -11.23
CA CYS A 34 -1.18 -15.05 -11.47
C CYS A 34 -2.27 -15.89 -10.77
N ALA A 35 -1.92 -16.99 -10.13
CA ALA A 35 -2.86 -17.87 -9.43
C ALA A 35 -2.72 -17.74 -7.91
N PRO A 36 -3.73 -18.15 -7.12
CA PRO A 36 -3.59 -18.28 -5.68
C PRO A 36 -2.50 -19.29 -5.30
N ALA A 37 -1.85 -19.08 -4.16
CA ALA A 37 -0.93 -20.06 -3.59
C ALA A 37 -1.65 -21.38 -3.31
N ARG A 38 -0.92 -22.51 -3.41
CA ARG A 38 -1.48 -23.84 -3.20
C ARG A 38 -0.57 -24.71 -2.33
N GLY A 39 -1.16 -25.71 -1.67
CA GLY A 39 -0.45 -26.64 -0.82
C GLY A 39 0.28 -25.92 0.32
N LYS A 40 1.48 -26.39 0.69
CA LYS A 40 2.28 -25.79 1.79
C LYS A 40 2.63 -24.32 1.58
N LEU A 41 2.68 -23.83 0.34
CA LEU A 41 2.92 -22.43 0.08
C LEU A 41 1.73 -21.56 0.53
N ALA A 42 0.50 -22.06 0.46
CA ALA A 42 -0.70 -21.33 0.90
C ALA A 42 -0.73 -21.08 2.42
N GLU A 43 0.04 -21.84 3.20
CA GLU A 43 0.21 -21.61 4.65
C GLU A 43 1.08 -20.37 4.95
N ARG A 44 1.83 -19.89 3.95
CA ARG A 44 2.80 -18.79 4.10
C ARG A 44 2.66 -17.67 3.08
N ALA A 45 1.86 -17.85 2.05
CA ALA A 45 1.65 -16.82 1.01
C ALA A 45 0.19 -16.86 0.52
N GLY A 46 -0.42 -15.67 0.34
CA GLY A 46 -1.82 -15.54 -0.08
C GLY A 46 -2.48 -14.35 0.59
N ASP A 47 -3.77 -14.47 0.89
CA ASP A 47 -4.53 -13.44 1.59
C ASP A 47 -3.88 -13.09 2.95
N SER A 48 -3.30 -11.91 3.01
CA SER A 48 -2.58 -11.43 4.20
C SER A 48 -3.47 -11.30 5.43
N LYS A 49 -4.79 -11.09 5.25
CA LYS A 49 -5.75 -10.97 6.36
C LYS A 49 -6.01 -12.30 7.04
N ALA A 50 -5.89 -13.40 6.28
CA ALA A 50 -6.01 -14.74 6.82
C ALA A 50 -4.73 -15.25 7.48
N LEU A 51 -3.56 -14.76 7.04
CA LEU A 51 -2.25 -15.28 7.44
C LEU A 51 -1.59 -14.52 8.59
N VAL A 52 -1.88 -13.23 8.76
CA VAL A 52 -1.20 -12.37 9.75
C VAL A 52 -2.20 -11.44 10.45
N ALA A 53 -2.07 -11.33 11.78
CA ALA A 53 -2.78 -10.39 12.62
C ALA A 53 -1.89 -9.16 12.94
N PHE A 54 -2.49 -8.11 13.51
CA PHE A 54 -1.72 -7.00 14.07
C PHE A 54 -0.83 -7.51 15.21
N ALA A 55 0.40 -7.01 15.25
CA ALA A 55 1.48 -7.42 16.17
C ALA A 55 2.06 -8.83 15.92
N ASP A 56 1.52 -9.61 14.99
CA ASP A 56 2.06 -10.91 14.56
C ASP A 56 2.36 -10.88 13.06
N ALA A 57 3.30 -10.03 12.68
CA ALA A 57 3.70 -9.86 11.28
C ALA A 57 5.04 -10.54 10.95
N ALA A 58 5.50 -11.50 11.77
CA ALA A 58 6.77 -12.21 11.57
C ALA A 58 6.86 -12.88 10.20
N LEU A 59 5.75 -13.37 9.66
CA LEU A 59 5.69 -13.95 8.31
C LEU A 59 6.01 -12.92 7.22
N GLY A 60 5.48 -11.70 7.33
CA GLY A 60 5.82 -10.61 6.39
C GLY A 60 7.28 -10.21 6.47
N GLU A 61 7.87 -10.18 7.69
CA GLU A 61 9.30 -9.96 7.88
C GLU A 61 10.15 -11.08 7.25
N ALA A 62 9.74 -12.33 7.44
CA ALA A 62 10.45 -13.47 6.86
C ALA A 62 10.51 -13.41 5.34
N TRP A 63 9.38 -13.08 4.69
CA TRP A 63 9.35 -12.84 3.24
C TRP A 63 10.23 -11.66 2.83
N ALA A 64 10.16 -10.54 3.54
CA ALA A 64 11.00 -9.37 3.27
C ALA A 64 12.49 -9.73 3.32
N ARG A 65 12.92 -10.43 4.38
CA ARG A 65 14.30 -10.90 4.54
C ARG A 65 14.73 -11.87 3.45
N ALA A 66 13.89 -12.85 3.13
CA ALA A 66 14.15 -13.82 2.07
C ALA A 66 14.32 -13.15 0.70
N ILE A 67 13.48 -12.15 0.38
CA ILE A 67 13.54 -11.41 -0.88
C ILE A 67 14.78 -10.50 -0.92
N VAL A 68 15.09 -9.79 0.15
CA VAL A 68 16.24 -8.89 0.24
C VAL A 68 17.56 -9.67 0.17
N ALA A 69 17.62 -10.85 0.79
CA ALA A 69 18.79 -11.73 0.72
C ALA A 69 19.14 -12.14 -0.73
N ARG A 70 18.13 -12.30 -1.62
CA ARG A 70 18.37 -12.59 -3.05
C ARG A 70 19.02 -11.43 -3.80
N GLN A 71 19.00 -10.22 -3.25
CA GLN A 71 19.69 -9.04 -3.79
C GLN A 71 21.11 -8.89 -3.25
N GLY A 72 21.62 -9.88 -2.49
CA GLY A 72 22.95 -9.86 -1.91
C GLY A 72 23.07 -9.03 -0.62
N SER A 73 21.95 -8.64 -0.01
CA SER A 73 21.93 -7.88 1.25
C SER A 73 21.50 -8.79 2.40
N ALA A 74 22.14 -8.66 3.56
CA ALA A 74 21.86 -9.42 4.77
C ALA A 74 21.57 -8.47 5.95
N PRO A 75 20.39 -7.82 5.99
CA PRO A 75 20.04 -6.89 7.06
C PRO A 75 19.99 -7.60 8.41
N THR A 76 20.53 -6.94 9.43
CA THR A 76 20.62 -7.44 10.83
C THR A 76 19.61 -6.75 11.75
N THR A 77 19.07 -5.59 11.32
CA THR A 77 18.07 -4.80 12.05
C THR A 77 16.85 -4.53 11.19
N GLN A 78 15.74 -4.19 11.83
CA GLN A 78 14.53 -3.77 11.11
C GLN A 78 14.77 -2.51 10.25
N ARG A 79 15.57 -1.56 10.74
CA ARG A 79 15.94 -0.35 9.99
C ARG A 79 16.66 -0.68 8.70
N GLU A 80 17.69 -1.54 8.77
CA GLU A 80 18.42 -1.98 7.57
C GLU A 80 17.53 -2.68 6.57
N LEU A 81 16.62 -3.55 7.06
CA LEU A 81 15.65 -4.24 6.21
C LEU A 81 14.68 -3.27 5.55
N MET A 82 14.15 -2.29 6.28
CA MET A 82 13.27 -1.25 5.74
C MET A 82 13.98 -0.38 4.70
N ARG A 83 15.24 0.05 4.98
CA ARG A 83 16.04 0.81 4.01
C ARG A 83 16.27 0.06 2.71
N ALA A 84 16.47 -1.25 2.77
CA ALA A 84 16.62 -2.09 1.57
C ALA A 84 15.32 -2.21 0.76
N LEU A 85 14.16 -1.97 1.38
CA LEU A 85 12.84 -2.05 0.75
C LEU A 85 12.32 -0.69 0.28
N PHE A 86 12.63 0.40 0.97
CA PHE A 86 12.03 1.69 0.68
C PHE A 86 12.34 2.18 -0.74
N LEU A 87 11.32 2.73 -1.39
CA LEU A 87 11.44 3.35 -2.71
C LEU A 87 12.19 4.69 -2.60
N ASP A 88 11.91 5.43 -1.54
CA ASP A 88 12.50 6.73 -1.23
C ASP A 88 13.57 6.58 -0.16
N ASP A 89 14.61 7.40 -0.20
CA ASP A 89 15.60 7.44 0.86
C ASP A 89 15.03 8.11 2.15
N GLU A 90 15.79 8.01 3.23
CA GLU A 90 15.37 8.53 4.53
C GLU A 90 15.21 10.06 4.54
N ALA A 91 16.05 10.77 3.79
CA ALA A 91 15.97 12.24 3.68
C ALA A 91 14.67 12.65 2.97
N GLU A 92 14.29 11.96 1.90
CA GLU A 92 13.01 12.17 1.23
C GLU A 92 11.83 11.84 2.15
N LEU A 93 11.89 10.73 2.89
CA LEU A 93 10.81 10.31 3.78
C LEU A 93 10.60 11.31 4.93
N THR A 94 11.66 11.89 5.48
CA THR A 94 11.62 12.83 6.62
C THR A 94 11.46 14.30 6.20
N ARG A 95 11.58 14.63 4.91
CA ARG A 95 11.43 16.00 4.40
C ARG A 95 10.19 16.76 4.92
N PRO A 96 8.99 16.16 5.05
CA PRO A 96 7.83 16.89 5.57
C PRO A 96 7.82 17.04 7.10
N CYS A 97 8.80 16.45 7.82
CA CYS A 97 8.86 16.53 9.27
C CYS A 97 9.23 17.95 9.71
N PRO A 98 8.53 18.52 10.70
CA PRO A 98 8.94 19.79 11.30
C PRO A 98 10.33 19.70 11.90
N SER A 99 11.14 20.75 11.79
CA SER A 99 12.54 20.78 12.25
C SER A 99 12.72 20.59 13.77
N HIS A 100 11.65 20.73 14.54
CA HIS A 100 11.62 20.56 16.00
C HIS A 100 10.94 19.25 16.42
N HIS A 101 10.67 18.37 15.46
CA HIS A 101 9.90 17.14 15.67
C HIS A 101 10.86 15.96 15.79
N ASP A 102 10.73 15.18 16.88
CA ASP A 102 11.33 13.85 16.94
C ASP A 102 10.71 13.01 15.81
N ASP A 103 11.49 12.31 15.02
CA ASP A 103 11.07 11.53 13.84
C ASP A 103 10.17 10.36 14.25
N LEU A 104 8.95 10.70 14.69
CA LEU A 104 8.01 9.78 15.32
C LEU A 104 7.72 8.51 14.49
N CYS A 105 7.63 8.67 13.16
CA CYS A 105 7.31 7.55 12.26
C CYS A 105 8.51 6.73 11.83
N PHE A 106 9.72 7.33 11.82
CA PHE A 106 10.93 6.72 11.27
C PHE A 106 12.05 6.60 12.32
N SER A 107 11.81 7.02 13.56
CA SER A 107 12.80 6.94 14.62
C SER A 107 13.27 5.50 14.77
N ASP A 108 14.58 5.33 14.73
CA ASP A 108 15.24 4.05 14.97
C ASP A 108 15.26 3.76 16.47
N ARG A 109 14.65 2.65 16.85
CA ARG A 109 14.63 2.17 18.22
C ARG A 109 15.48 0.94 18.41
N HIS A 110 16.37 0.66 17.46
CA HIS A 110 17.21 -0.53 17.44
C HIS A 110 16.40 -1.83 17.52
N GLU A 111 15.21 -1.85 16.90
CA GLU A 111 14.35 -3.04 16.92
C GLU A 111 15.07 -4.21 16.24
N ALA A 112 15.17 -5.30 16.97
CA ALA A 112 15.65 -6.56 16.43
C ALA A 112 14.66 -7.12 15.40
N LEU A 113 15.17 -7.94 14.50
CA LEU A 113 14.35 -8.76 13.61
C LEU A 113 13.63 -9.82 14.44
N THR A 114 12.34 -10.00 14.22
CA THR A 114 11.44 -10.83 15.04
C THR A 114 11.16 -12.19 14.44
N ALA A 115 11.23 -12.34 13.11
CA ALA A 115 11.03 -13.61 12.44
C ALA A 115 12.15 -14.59 12.77
N ASP A 116 11.79 -15.78 13.23
CA ASP A 116 12.77 -16.81 13.54
C ASP A 116 13.51 -17.31 12.27
N ALA A 117 14.70 -17.86 12.46
CA ALA A 117 15.53 -18.31 11.36
C ALA A 117 14.93 -19.50 10.59
N ALA A 118 14.08 -20.31 11.22
CA ALA A 118 13.42 -21.43 10.54
C ALA A 118 12.36 -20.92 9.56
N LEU A 119 11.53 -19.94 9.96
CA LEU A 119 10.54 -19.32 9.09
C LEU A 119 11.22 -18.63 7.89
N VAL A 120 12.30 -17.87 8.11
CA VAL A 120 13.07 -17.25 7.03
C VAL A 120 13.61 -18.28 6.05
N ARG A 121 14.17 -19.41 6.55
CA ARG A 121 14.63 -20.50 5.69
C ARG A 121 13.49 -21.13 4.87
N GLU A 122 12.31 -21.30 5.45
CA GLU A 122 11.15 -21.82 4.70
C GLU A 122 10.74 -20.86 3.57
N CYS A 123 10.64 -19.54 3.84
CA CYS A 123 10.37 -18.54 2.82
C CYS A 123 11.45 -18.55 1.71
N THR A 124 12.73 -18.69 2.08
CA THR A 124 13.83 -18.79 1.12
C THR A 124 13.69 -20.03 0.22
N ARG A 125 13.38 -21.20 0.79
CA ARG A 125 13.13 -22.42 0.02
C ARG A 125 11.91 -22.28 -0.90
N ASP A 126 10.87 -21.58 -0.47
CA ASP A 126 9.72 -21.32 -1.31
C ASP A 126 10.09 -20.42 -2.51
N LEU A 127 10.94 -19.39 -2.32
CA LEU A 127 11.49 -18.59 -3.43
C LEU A 127 12.33 -19.44 -4.41
N GLU A 128 13.14 -20.35 -3.90
CA GLU A 128 13.92 -21.29 -4.73
C GLU A 128 13.03 -22.23 -5.54
N ARG A 129 11.96 -22.76 -4.93
CA ARG A 129 10.97 -23.60 -5.62
C ARG A 129 10.19 -22.84 -6.68
N LEU A 130 9.87 -21.57 -6.43
CA LEU A 130 9.24 -20.68 -7.40
C LEU A 130 10.19 -20.41 -8.57
N ALA A 131 11.46 -20.10 -8.29
CA ALA A 131 12.48 -19.90 -9.33
C ALA A 131 12.67 -21.15 -10.21
N ALA A 132 12.73 -22.35 -9.62
CA ALA A 132 12.79 -23.62 -10.35
C ALA A 132 11.55 -23.89 -11.22
N ARG A 133 10.45 -23.18 -10.98
CA ARG A 133 9.21 -23.22 -11.76
C ARG A 133 9.05 -22.05 -12.73
N GLY A 134 10.12 -21.28 -12.96
CA GLY A 134 10.14 -20.15 -13.88
C GLY A 134 9.64 -18.83 -13.30
N ALA A 135 9.55 -18.70 -11.96
CA ALA A 135 9.16 -17.47 -11.27
C ALA A 135 10.27 -17.02 -10.30
N ASP A 136 11.21 -16.23 -10.79
CA ASP A 136 12.34 -15.74 -10.02
C ASP A 136 12.02 -14.37 -9.38
N VAL A 137 11.71 -14.34 -8.09
CA VAL A 137 11.43 -13.11 -7.32
C VAL A 137 12.73 -12.32 -7.16
N ARG A 138 12.74 -11.11 -7.72
CA ARG A 138 13.95 -10.28 -7.85
C ARG A 138 14.05 -9.21 -6.79
N ARG A 139 12.94 -8.54 -6.47
CA ARG A 139 12.95 -7.36 -5.61
C ARG A 139 11.59 -7.09 -5.00
N ALA A 140 11.58 -6.55 -3.78
CA ALA A 140 10.44 -5.86 -3.21
C ALA A 140 10.78 -4.38 -3.02
N ARG A 141 9.80 -3.50 -3.23
CA ARG A 141 9.91 -2.06 -2.96
C ARG A 141 8.67 -1.57 -2.24
N VAL A 142 8.86 -0.58 -1.38
CA VAL A 142 7.81 -0.03 -0.52
C VAL A 142 7.81 1.49 -0.62
N ALA A 143 6.67 2.05 -1.00
CA ALA A 143 6.40 3.48 -0.92
C ALA A 143 5.64 3.78 0.38
N VAL A 144 6.03 4.85 1.10
CA VAL A 144 5.50 5.19 2.41
C VAL A 144 4.93 6.60 2.40
N SER A 145 3.69 6.76 2.87
CA SER A 145 3.11 8.06 3.20
C SER A 145 2.75 8.13 4.68
N CYS A 146 3.45 8.98 5.44
CA CYS A 146 3.12 9.26 6.84
C CYS A 146 1.82 10.09 6.94
N ALA A 147 1.30 10.27 8.18
CA ALA A 147 0.10 11.08 8.42
C ALA A 147 0.24 12.49 7.84
N ARG A 148 1.40 13.16 8.00
CA ARG A 148 1.68 14.48 7.47
C ARG A 148 1.52 14.55 5.96
N ARG A 149 2.16 13.66 5.20
CA ARG A 149 2.03 13.61 3.73
C ARG A 149 0.60 13.42 3.26
N LEU A 150 -0.16 12.56 3.95
CA LEU A 150 -1.58 12.35 3.64
C LEU A 150 -2.42 13.59 3.93
N ASN A 151 -2.12 14.30 5.03
CA ASN A 151 -2.82 15.53 5.40
C ASN A 151 -2.46 16.69 4.47
N ASP A 152 -1.20 16.82 4.06
CA ASP A 152 -0.76 17.81 3.07
C ASP A 152 -1.41 17.56 1.70
N ALA A 153 -1.52 16.29 1.27
CA ALA A 153 -2.24 15.93 0.06
C ALA A 153 -3.74 16.29 0.16
N ALA A 154 -4.37 16.01 1.32
CA ALA A 154 -5.76 16.37 1.56
C ALA A 154 -5.99 17.90 1.52
N ALA A 155 -5.07 18.69 2.04
CA ALA A 155 -5.11 20.17 1.96
C ALA A 155 -5.06 20.68 0.51
N LEU A 156 -4.43 19.91 -0.40
CA LEU A 156 -4.41 20.16 -1.85
C LEU A 156 -5.61 19.54 -2.59
N GLY A 157 -6.63 19.07 -1.86
CA GLY A 157 -7.83 18.45 -2.44
C GLY A 157 -7.62 17.03 -2.99
N ARG A 158 -6.50 16.37 -2.67
CA ARG A 158 -6.21 14.99 -3.08
C ARG A 158 -6.68 14.01 -2.01
N SER A 159 -7.40 12.99 -2.42
CA SER A 159 -7.84 11.90 -1.53
C SER A 159 -6.68 10.94 -1.21
N ARG A 160 -6.87 10.11 -0.18
CA ARG A 160 -5.94 9.00 0.13
C ARG A 160 -5.83 8.01 -1.03
N PHE A 161 -6.89 7.83 -1.80
CA PHE A 161 -6.90 6.97 -2.99
C PHE A 161 -6.08 7.57 -4.13
N ASP A 162 -6.02 8.89 -4.28
CA ASP A 162 -5.15 9.53 -5.27
C ASP A 162 -3.66 9.37 -4.89
N VAL A 163 -3.34 9.40 -3.59
CA VAL A 163 -1.97 9.14 -3.09
C VAL A 163 -1.60 7.67 -3.23
N ASP A 164 -2.54 6.75 -2.98
CA ASP A 164 -2.35 5.31 -3.18
C ASP A 164 -2.04 5.02 -4.66
N LEU A 165 -2.88 5.51 -5.58
CA LEU A 165 -2.67 5.35 -7.02
C LEU A 165 -1.32 5.93 -7.46
N GLU A 166 -0.95 7.12 -7.00
CA GLU A 166 0.36 7.72 -7.28
C GLU A 166 1.51 6.81 -6.86
N HIS A 167 1.44 6.20 -5.68
CA HIS A 167 2.46 5.26 -5.23
C HIS A 167 2.50 3.99 -6.08
N MET A 168 1.35 3.46 -6.49
CA MET A 168 1.30 2.32 -7.43
C MET A 168 1.99 2.67 -8.75
N GLU A 169 1.71 3.84 -9.33
CA GLU A 169 2.36 4.32 -10.55
C GLU A 169 3.89 4.44 -10.38
N ARG A 170 4.36 5.04 -9.29
CA ARG A 170 5.80 5.17 -8.97
C ARG A 170 6.48 3.80 -8.88
N LEU A 171 5.84 2.83 -8.25
CA LEU A 171 6.35 1.47 -8.11
C LEU A 171 6.37 0.72 -9.46
N VAL A 172 5.35 0.90 -10.30
CA VAL A 172 5.32 0.35 -11.67
C VAL A 172 6.46 0.92 -12.51
N LEU A 173 6.67 2.23 -12.47
CA LEU A 173 7.76 2.89 -13.20
C LEU A 173 9.14 2.50 -12.64
N ALA A 174 9.27 2.32 -11.33
CA ALA A 174 10.50 1.82 -10.73
C ALA A 174 10.80 0.38 -11.17
N ALA A 175 9.78 -0.49 -11.18
CA ALA A 175 9.92 -1.86 -11.66
C ALA A 175 10.27 -1.91 -13.14
N ARG A 176 9.72 -1.01 -13.97
CA ARG A 176 10.07 -0.92 -15.38
C ARG A 176 11.53 -0.54 -15.60
N ARG A 177 12.10 0.34 -14.78
CA ARG A 177 13.53 0.68 -14.82
C ARG A 177 14.44 -0.49 -14.40
N ASP A 178 13.96 -1.33 -13.49
CA ASP A 178 14.68 -2.50 -12.98
C ASP A 178 14.53 -3.74 -13.91
N ALA A 179 13.62 -3.71 -14.87
CA ALA A 179 13.32 -4.82 -15.77
C ALA A 179 13.92 -4.62 -17.17
N ASP A 180 14.35 -5.72 -17.79
CA ASP A 180 14.90 -5.72 -19.16
C ASP A 180 13.80 -5.57 -20.25
N ALA A 181 12.52 -5.73 -19.87
CA ALA A 181 11.37 -5.71 -20.77
C ALA A 181 10.17 -5.00 -20.13
N GLU A 182 9.12 -4.77 -20.93
CA GLU A 182 7.82 -4.29 -20.43
C GLU A 182 7.29 -5.20 -19.31
N VAL A 183 6.60 -4.60 -18.33
CA VAL A 183 6.09 -5.31 -17.15
C VAL A 183 4.60 -5.62 -17.28
N LEU A 184 4.18 -6.79 -16.81
CA LEU A 184 2.79 -7.05 -16.45
C LEU A 184 2.64 -6.72 -14.97
N ALA A 185 1.99 -5.61 -14.65
CA ALA A 185 1.69 -5.18 -13.29
C ALA A 185 0.25 -5.57 -12.91
N LEU A 186 0.12 -6.34 -11.82
CA LEU A 186 -1.14 -6.69 -11.17
C LEU A 186 -1.21 -5.91 -9.87
N CYS A 187 -2.16 -5.01 -9.78
CA CYS A 187 -2.36 -4.11 -8.64
C CYS A 187 -3.67 -4.46 -7.92
N GLY A 188 -3.69 -4.32 -6.60
CA GLY A 188 -4.92 -4.25 -5.83
C GLY A 188 -5.78 -3.09 -6.33
N LYS A 189 -7.10 -3.28 -6.36
CA LYS A 189 -8.02 -2.22 -6.79
C LYS A 189 -8.08 -1.14 -5.72
N VAL A 190 -7.80 0.10 -6.11
CA VAL A 190 -7.93 1.26 -5.23
C VAL A 190 -9.41 1.48 -4.91
N GLY A 191 -9.76 1.50 -3.63
CA GLY A 191 -11.13 1.45 -3.16
C GLY A 191 -12.05 2.50 -3.82
N GLY A 192 -13.16 2.05 -4.41
CA GLY A 192 -14.16 2.90 -5.04
C GLY A 192 -13.79 3.48 -6.40
N ILE A 193 -12.60 3.19 -6.94
CA ILE A 193 -12.18 3.64 -8.27
C ILE A 193 -12.38 2.50 -9.27
N ASP A 194 -13.20 2.75 -10.30
CA ASP A 194 -13.40 1.84 -11.42
C ASP A 194 -12.72 2.32 -12.70
N PHE A 195 -12.52 3.64 -12.84
CA PHE A 195 -11.97 4.31 -14.02
C PHE A 195 -10.67 5.03 -13.64
N TYR A 196 -9.53 4.57 -14.15
CA TYR A 196 -8.21 5.08 -13.77
C TYR A 196 -7.57 5.98 -14.83
N SER A 197 -7.96 5.88 -16.10
CA SER A 197 -7.31 6.58 -17.23
C SER A 197 -7.21 8.10 -17.03
N GLY A 198 -8.24 8.73 -16.46
CA GLY A 198 -8.26 10.16 -16.14
C GLY A 198 -7.65 10.55 -14.79
N ARG A 199 -7.08 9.59 -14.03
CA ARG A 199 -6.55 9.80 -12.67
C ARG A 199 -5.06 9.58 -12.54
N PHE A 200 -4.42 9.01 -13.55
CA PHE A 200 -2.97 8.82 -13.56
C PHE A 200 -2.23 10.15 -13.46
N MET A 201 -1.22 10.19 -12.61
CA MET A 201 -0.32 11.34 -12.46
C MET A 201 0.97 11.13 -13.26
N HIS A 202 1.73 10.10 -12.92
CA HIS A 202 3.00 9.78 -13.57
C HIS A 202 2.82 9.05 -14.90
N LEU A 203 1.85 8.17 -14.99
CA LEU A 203 1.52 7.44 -16.21
C LEU A 203 0.78 8.31 -17.23
N SER A 204 0.21 9.46 -16.84
CA SER A 204 -0.42 10.41 -17.76
C SER A 204 0.54 11.01 -18.80
N SER A 205 1.85 10.95 -18.57
CA SER A 205 2.88 11.38 -19.53
C SER A 205 3.16 10.33 -20.62
N TYR A 206 2.54 9.16 -20.55
CA TYR A 206 2.64 8.08 -21.52
C TYR A 206 1.34 7.95 -22.35
N LEU A 207 1.44 7.27 -23.49
CA LEU A 207 0.26 6.87 -24.24
C LEU A 207 -0.45 5.73 -23.49
N VAL A 208 -1.59 6.04 -22.86
CA VAL A 208 -2.39 5.06 -22.14
C VAL A 208 -3.55 4.60 -23.00
N SER A 209 -3.58 3.32 -23.33
CA SER A 209 -4.68 2.67 -24.04
C SER A 209 -5.51 1.84 -23.07
N THR A 210 -6.79 2.16 -22.92
CA THR A 210 -7.71 1.38 -22.07
C THR A 210 -8.04 0.06 -22.75
N ILE A 211 -7.81 -1.07 -22.05
CA ILE A 211 -8.23 -2.40 -22.47
C ILE A 211 -9.63 -2.69 -21.93
N GLU A 212 -9.83 -2.44 -20.65
CA GLU A 212 -11.13 -2.58 -19.96
C GLU A 212 -11.19 -1.66 -18.74
N GLU A 213 -12.38 -1.23 -18.36
CA GLU A 213 -12.67 -0.52 -17.11
C GLU A 213 -13.97 -1.02 -16.54
N GLY A 214 -13.96 -1.45 -15.26
CA GLY A 214 -15.15 -1.99 -14.60
C GLY A 214 -14.95 -2.29 -13.13
N ARG A 215 -16.04 -2.71 -12.46
CA ARG A 215 -16.05 -2.96 -11.00
C ARG A 215 -15.11 -4.09 -10.57
N ALA A 216 -14.96 -5.13 -11.37
CA ALA A 216 -14.11 -6.27 -11.03
C ALA A 216 -12.65 -6.03 -11.38
N ALA A 217 -12.39 -5.45 -12.54
CA ALA A 217 -11.05 -5.19 -13.05
C ALA A 217 -11.03 -3.96 -13.96
N SER A 218 -9.87 -3.33 -14.06
CA SER A 218 -9.54 -2.29 -15.01
C SER A 218 -8.12 -2.52 -15.51
N ALA A 219 -7.89 -2.47 -16.81
CA ALA A 219 -6.60 -2.79 -17.42
C ALA A 219 -6.24 -1.81 -18.53
N TYR A 220 -4.94 -1.51 -18.60
CA TYR A 220 -4.37 -0.53 -19.52
C TYR A 220 -3.12 -1.09 -20.18
N GLN A 221 -2.94 -0.79 -21.46
CA GLN A 221 -1.69 -0.99 -22.17
C GLN A 221 -0.97 0.34 -22.29
N ILE A 222 0.30 0.37 -21.90
CA ILE A 222 1.13 1.57 -21.86
C ILE A 222 2.46 1.24 -22.55
N PRO A 223 2.64 1.59 -23.86
CA PRO A 223 3.85 1.31 -24.59
C PRO A 223 5.10 1.83 -23.88
N GLY A 224 6.13 1.01 -23.80
CA GLY A 224 7.37 1.31 -23.06
C GLY A 224 7.31 1.05 -21.55
N VAL A 225 6.13 0.89 -20.97
CA VAL A 225 5.91 0.49 -19.56
C VAL A 225 5.42 -0.95 -19.49
N GLY A 226 4.33 -1.27 -20.17
CA GLY A 226 3.72 -2.57 -20.22
C GLY A 226 2.21 -2.56 -19.96
N ARG A 227 1.68 -3.66 -19.44
CA ARG A 227 0.27 -3.78 -19.06
C ARG A 227 0.11 -3.56 -17.55
N VAL A 228 -0.80 -2.67 -17.17
CA VAL A 228 -1.15 -2.40 -15.78
C VAL A 228 -2.61 -2.77 -15.56
N ALA A 229 -2.89 -3.66 -14.62
CA ALA A 229 -4.23 -4.11 -14.29
C ALA A 229 -4.52 -3.93 -12.80
N PHE A 230 -5.69 -3.38 -12.49
CA PHE A 230 -6.22 -3.21 -11.14
C PHE A 230 -7.35 -4.21 -10.94
N THR A 231 -7.22 -5.12 -9.99
CA THR A 231 -8.19 -6.20 -9.76
C THR A 231 -8.66 -6.21 -8.31
N ARG A 232 -9.94 -6.55 -8.12
CA ARG A 232 -10.49 -6.71 -6.77
C ARG A 232 -9.93 -7.96 -6.13
N ASP A 233 -9.68 -7.90 -4.81
CA ASP A 233 -9.18 -9.01 -3.99
C ASP A 233 -7.92 -9.67 -4.61
N ALA A 234 -7.04 -8.82 -5.18
CA ALA A 234 -5.89 -9.25 -5.95
C ALA A 234 -4.90 -10.09 -5.10
N ASP A 235 -4.74 -9.76 -3.83
CA ASP A 235 -3.89 -10.48 -2.86
C ASP A 235 -4.36 -11.91 -2.60
N ALA A 236 -5.66 -12.16 -2.62
CA ALA A 236 -6.23 -13.51 -2.50
C ALA A 236 -6.13 -14.32 -3.81
N HIS A 237 -6.15 -13.65 -4.96
CA HIS A 237 -6.21 -14.31 -6.26
C HIS A 237 -4.88 -14.45 -6.99
N HIS A 238 -3.90 -13.59 -6.66
CA HIS A 238 -2.59 -13.54 -7.32
C HIS A 238 -1.46 -13.66 -6.30
N LEU A 239 -0.68 -14.74 -6.35
CA LEU A 239 0.44 -14.98 -5.43
C LEU A 239 1.41 -13.79 -5.37
N VAL A 240 1.70 -13.16 -6.52
CA VAL A 240 2.62 -12.01 -6.57
C VAL A 240 2.10 -10.80 -5.79
N VAL A 241 0.78 -10.60 -5.77
CA VAL A 241 0.13 -9.52 -5.00
C VAL A 241 0.05 -9.90 -3.52
N GLY A 242 -0.26 -11.17 -3.21
CA GLY A 242 -0.25 -11.69 -1.85
C GLY A 242 1.12 -11.54 -1.16
N LEU A 243 2.22 -11.77 -1.88
CA LEU A 243 3.58 -11.51 -1.35
C LEU A 243 3.80 -10.02 -1.07
N ALA A 244 3.36 -9.13 -1.95
CA ALA A 244 3.46 -7.69 -1.74
C ALA A 244 2.64 -7.26 -0.51
N SER A 245 1.42 -7.78 -0.36
CA SER A 245 0.54 -7.53 0.78
C SER A 245 1.18 -7.94 2.11
N LEU A 246 1.78 -9.12 2.20
CA LEU A 246 2.45 -9.61 3.42
C LEU A 246 3.63 -8.73 3.83
N VAL A 247 4.51 -8.37 2.88
CA VAL A 247 5.64 -7.48 3.14
C VAL A 247 5.16 -6.10 3.58
N GLY A 248 4.18 -5.54 2.90
CA GLY A 248 3.61 -4.22 3.22
C GLY A 248 2.95 -4.20 4.60
N LYS A 249 2.25 -5.25 4.97
CA LYS A 249 1.62 -5.38 6.28
C LYS A 249 2.66 -5.38 7.39
N TRP A 250 3.76 -6.13 7.23
CA TRP A 250 4.86 -6.07 8.19
C TRP A 250 5.46 -4.67 8.32
N VAL A 251 5.78 -4.01 7.20
CA VAL A 251 6.34 -2.64 7.23
C VAL A 251 5.41 -1.68 7.96
N ARG A 252 4.10 -1.74 7.64
CA ARG A 252 3.10 -0.89 8.28
C ARG A 252 3.03 -1.13 9.78
N ASP A 253 2.97 -2.39 10.20
CA ASP A 253 2.86 -2.75 11.62
C ASP A 253 4.13 -2.36 12.39
N ALA A 254 5.31 -2.53 11.80
CA ALA A 254 6.56 -2.11 12.41
C ALA A 254 6.63 -0.58 12.56
N LEU A 255 6.26 0.19 11.54
CA LEU A 255 6.19 1.65 11.64
C LEU A 255 5.12 2.12 12.63
N MET A 256 3.97 1.42 12.73
CA MET A 256 2.95 1.74 13.72
C MET A 256 3.44 1.45 15.14
N ARG A 257 4.15 0.35 15.35
CA ARG A 257 4.78 0.05 16.65
C ARG A 257 5.84 1.08 17.06
N ARG A 258 6.54 1.70 16.12
CA ARG A 258 7.44 2.82 16.43
C ARG A 258 6.66 4.01 16.98
N VAL A 259 5.53 4.34 16.36
CA VAL A 259 4.65 5.41 16.85
C VAL A 259 4.14 5.09 18.26
N THR A 260 3.56 3.92 18.49
CA THR A 260 3.04 3.55 19.81
C THR A 260 4.15 3.38 20.85
N GLY A 261 5.28 2.81 20.47
CA GLY A 261 6.44 2.63 21.33
C GLY A 261 7.04 3.93 21.84
N TRP A 262 7.08 4.98 20.99
CA TRP A 262 7.55 6.30 21.40
C TRP A 262 6.70 6.89 22.53
N PHE A 263 5.37 6.73 22.48
CA PHE A 263 4.50 7.17 23.58
C PHE A 263 4.62 6.28 24.81
N ARG A 264 4.80 4.96 24.64
CA ARG A 264 4.94 4.02 25.77
C ARG A 264 6.25 4.16 26.54
N GLU A 265 7.29 4.70 25.94
CA GLU A 265 8.51 5.09 26.68
C GLU A 265 8.27 6.27 27.62
N LEU A 266 7.32 7.13 27.30
CA LEU A 266 6.95 8.30 28.10
C LEU A 266 5.83 7.98 29.12
N ASP A 267 4.98 7.01 28.78
CA ASP A 267 3.85 6.54 29.59
C ASP A 267 3.59 5.06 29.28
N PRO A 268 4.07 4.13 30.13
CA PRO A 268 3.94 2.68 29.89
C PRO A 268 2.49 2.16 29.85
N ASP A 269 1.52 2.89 30.42
CA ASP A 269 0.11 2.49 30.45
C ASP A 269 -0.61 2.76 29.13
N VAL A 270 0.03 3.45 28.19
CA VAL A 270 -0.52 3.70 26.86
C VAL A 270 -0.63 2.39 26.07
N PRO A 271 -1.81 2.04 25.52
CA PRO A 271 -2.01 0.79 24.79
C PRO A 271 -1.23 0.74 23.47
N ASP A 272 -0.80 -0.45 23.08
CA ASP A 272 -0.37 -0.69 21.70
C ASP A 272 -1.59 -0.83 20.78
N VAL A 273 -1.58 -0.16 19.62
CA VAL A 273 -2.76 -0.07 18.76
C VAL A 273 -2.41 -0.18 17.27
N SER A 274 -3.31 -0.76 16.51
CA SER A 274 -3.19 -0.90 15.05
C SER A 274 -3.38 0.42 14.28
N GLY A 275 -3.96 1.42 14.93
CA GLY A 275 -4.28 2.71 14.34
C GLY A 275 -5.58 2.75 13.51
N TYR A 276 -6.37 1.68 13.48
CA TYR A 276 -7.68 1.67 12.83
C TYR A 276 -8.74 2.42 13.67
N HIS A 277 -9.95 2.57 13.11
CA HIS A 277 -11.08 3.20 13.79
C HIS A 277 -11.73 2.21 14.77
N ASP A 278 -11.04 1.94 15.89
CA ASP A 278 -11.48 1.03 16.94
C ASP A 278 -11.37 1.69 18.32
N PRO A 279 -12.03 1.14 19.36
CA PRO A 279 -12.01 1.72 20.73
C PRO A 279 -10.61 1.80 21.34
N ALA A 280 -9.69 0.88 21.00
CA ALA A 280 -8.32 0.91 21.52
C ALA A 280 -7.56 2.10 20.96
N THR A 281 -7.66 2.34 19.66
CA THR A 281 -7.08 3.51 18.99
C THR A 281 -7.67 4.82 19.54
N ALA A 282 -8.98 4.87 19.81
CA ALA A 282 -9.59 6.05 20.42
C ALA A 282 -9.00 6.34 21.80
N ARG A 283 -8.90 5.32 22.68
CA ARG A 283 -8.24 5.45 23.98
C ARG A 283 -6.78 5.91 23.89
N PHE A 284 -6.03 5.36 22.91
CA PHE A 284 -4.64 5.78 22.67
C PHE A 284 -4.55 7.27 22.32
N VAL A 285 -5.41 7.78 21.43
CA VAL A 285 -5.46 9.19 21.05
C VAL A 285 -5.74 10.08 22.27
N ASP A 286 -6.67 9.67 23.12
CA ASP A 286 -7.04 10.43 24.34
C ASP A 286 -5.92 10.39 25.38
N ALA A 287 -5.36 9.22 25.67
CA ALA A 287 -4.27 9.03 26.64
C ALA A 287 -3.02 9.85 26.27
N THR A 288 -2.67 9.89 24.98
CA THR A 288 -1.45 10.59 24.51
C THR A 288 -1.61 12.10 24.40
N ARG A 289 -2.80 12.67 24.61
CA ARG A 289 -3.09 14.09 24.37
C ARG A 289 -2.19 15.05 25.15
N LEU A 290 -1.94 14.80 26.42
CA LEU A 290 -1.10 15.66 27.26
C LEU A 290 0.37 15.57 26.85
N VAL A 291 0.85 14.36 26.59
CA VAL A 291 2.23 14.11 26.09
C VAL A 291 2.45 14.81 24.76
N ARG A 292 1.51 14.70 23.82
CA ARG A 292 1.59 15.37 22.51
C ARG A 292 1.71 16.89 22.64
N ARG A 293 0.93 17.51 23.53
CA ARG A 293 1.01 18.94 23.79
C ARG A 293 2.36 19.33 24.42
N ALA A 294 2.81 18.60 25.45
CA ALA A 294 4.07 18.85 26.12
C ALA A 294 5.28 18.71 25.21
N ARG A 295 5.26 17.71 24.32
CA ARG A 295 6.31 17.43 23.34
C ARG A 295 6.13 18.17 22.01
N LYS A 296 5.13 19.02 21.88
CA LYS A 296 4.81 19.81 20.67
C LYS A 296 4.66 18.93 19.41
N VAL A 297 4.11 17.70 19.57
CA VAL A 297 3.81 16.83 18.43
C VAL A 297 2.75 17.51 17.57
N ASP A 298 3.06 17.75 16.31
CA ASP A 298 2.13 18.35 15.35
C ASP A 298 0.97 17.37 15.08
N ASP A 299 -0.26 17.84 15.26
CA ASP A 299 -1.46 17.02 15.01
C ASP A 299 -1.51 16.48 13.57
N ALA A 300 -0.96 17.22 12.60
CA ALA A 300 -0.87 16.76 11.21
C ALA A 300 0.11 15.61 11.02
N CYS A 301 1.10 15.44 11.92
CA CYS A 301 2.01 14.30 11.93
C CYS A 301 1.45 13.09 12.68
N PHE A 302 0.48 13.29 13.56
CA PHE A 302 -0.05 12.26 14.43
C PHE A 302 -1.31 11.60 13.87
N GLU A 303 -2.34 12.40 13.56
CA GLU A 303 -3.65 11.91 13.16
C GLU A 303 -3.96 12.28 11.69
N ARG A 304 -4.45 11.32 10.94
CA ARG A 304 -4.88 11.54 9.58
C ARG A 304 -6.24 12.24 9.57
N ARG A 305 -6.33 13.37 8.88
CA ARG A 305 -7.60 14.06 8.66
C ARG A 305 -8.48 13.24 7.72
N CYS A 306 -9.76 13.15 8.02
CA CYS A 306 -10.74 12.75 7.03
C CYS A 306 -10.76 13.83 5.95
N ALA A 307 -10.65 13.46 4.67
CA ALA A 307 -10.96 14.40 3.61
C ALA A 307 -12.39 14.88 3.85
N GLU A 308 -12.60 16.18 3.99
CA GLU A 308 -13.96 16.72 3.97
C GLU A 308 -14.63 16.28 2.67
N PRO A 309 -15.90 15.80 2.71
CA PRO A 309 -16.59 15.47 1.50
C PRO A 309 -16.55 16.73 0.61
N ARG A 310 -16.02 16.60 -0.61
CA ARG A 310 -16.14 17.69 -1.59
C ARG A 310 -17.60 18.07 -1.62
N VAL A 311 -17.91 19.30 -1.23
CA VAL A 311 -19.22 19.91 -1.53
C VAL A 311 -19.27 19.93 -3.05
N THR A 312 -19.86 18.90 -3.62
CA THR A 312 -20.21 18.91 -5.04
C THR A 312 -21.19 20.06 -5.17
N SER A 313 -20.70 21.17 -5.74
CA SER A 313 -21.59 22.23 -6.22
C SER A 313 -22.77 21.54 -6.88
N GLU A 314 -23.97 21.80 -6.34
CA GLU A 314 -25.22 21.24 -6.80
C GLU A 314 -25.20 21.10 -8.32
N LYS A 315 -25.34 19.88 -8.82
CA LYS A 315 -25.71 19.66 -10.21
C LYS A 315 -27.03 20.40 -10.39
N GLN A 316 -26.96 21.60 -10.93
CA GLN A 316 -28.19 22.23 -11.51
C GLN A 316 -28.78 21.18 -12.43
N LYS A 317 -29.85 20.53 -11.97
CA LYS A 317 -30.70 19.74 -12.85
C LYS A 317 -31.11 20.68 -13.97
N PRO A 318 -30.87 20.33 -15.23
CA PRO A 318 -31.38 21.15 -16.32
C PRO A 318 -32.89 21.30 -16.12
N LYS A 319 -33.36 22.55 -15.97
CA LYS A 319 -34.79 22.85 -15.95
C LYS A 319 -35.38 22.27 -17.22
N ARG A 320 -36.28 21.29 -17.07
CA ARG A 320 -37.11 20.82 -18.19
C ARG A 320 -37.75 22.07 -18.85
N PRO A 321 -37.64 22.24 -20.15
CA PRO A 321 -38.34 23.31 -20.82
C PRO A 321 -39.85 23.17 -20.54
N ALA A 322 -40.49 24.29 -20.21
CA ALA A 322 -41.92 24.36 -20.00
C ALA A 322 -42.62 23.88 -21.29
N ARG A 323 -43.59 23.00 -21.14
CA ARG A 323 -44.47 22.60 -22.26
C ARG A 323 -45.20 23.85 -22.76
N PRO A 324 -45.28 24.06 -24.05
CA PRO A 324 -46.16 25.06 -24.59
C PRO A 324 -47.64 24.64 -24.33
N ASP A 325 -48.40 25.57 -23.79
CA ASP A 325 -49.84 25.39 -23.59
C ASP A 325 -50.51 25.08 -24.94
N GLY A 326 -51.19 23.95 -25.04
CA GLY A 326 -52.01 23.64 -26.20
C GLY A 326 -51.87 22.23 -26.83
N ALA A 327 -51.22 21.27 -26.21
CA ALA A 327 -51.11 19.90 -26.75
C ALA A 327 -52.27 18.98 -26.26
N PRO A 328 -53.01 18.29 -27.15
CA PRO A 328 -54.11 17.41 -26.77
C PRO A 328 -53.63 16.13 -26.03
N PRO A 329 -54.51 15.47 -25.21
CA PRO A 329 -54.16 14.26 -24.47
C PRO A 329 -53.94 13.08 -25.40
N ARG A 330 -52.91 12.26 -25.08
CA ARG A 330 -52.64 10.98 -25.77
C ARG A 330 -53.70 9.95 -25.38
N PRO A 331 -54.17 9.12 -26.35
CA PRO A 331 -55.11 8.05 -26.05
C PRO A 331 -54.48 6.95 -25.22
N SER A 332 -55.23 6.38 -24.28
CA SER A 332 -54.93 5.22 -23.44
C SER A 332 -54.81 3.94 -24.25
N ARG A 333 -53.75 3.20 -24.07
CA ARG A 333 -53.69 1.75 -24.31
C ARG A 333 -53.35 1.03 -23.03
#